data_e9ae986226a816d3d2e2305c50f7f875
#
_entry.id   e9ae986226a816d3d2e2305c50f7f875
#
_cell.length_a   1.000
_cell.length_b   1.000
_cell.length_c   1.000
_cell.angle_alpha   90.00
_cell.angle_beta   90.00
_cell.angle_gamma   90.00
#
_symmetry.space_group_name_H-M   'P 1'
#
loop_
_entity.id
_entity.type
_entity.pdbx_description
1 polymer ?
#
loop_
_entity_poly.entity_id
_entity_poly.type
_entity_poly.pdbx_seq_one_letter_code
_entity_poly.pdbx_strand_id
1 'polypeptide(L)'
;MTPAGNRIVAAVDGSSLGNPGPAGWAWVVDATCWDAGGWESGTNNLGELTAVLELLKATEAAGFADCELHILADSQYAINVVSSWMHGWKKRGWAKADKKPIKNLELIQEIDRVIAGRNVTFEWVKGHAGHTMNELADNFARGCAEEYQAGRIPKPGPGFAGSGGKTPASQSNKTSDFGDDSASAVAKPAVSSSDSSFMEMRDGMEMREGCGSDNRSRLIENEKVFLTAWLAGESSVLKQIVAPDCTRVWPNGNVTTTLEGPVPLDAKISRMTVTPAGSAWLVRYEMRWKNGASVELSVWEPSENSRGLSLVHHQTTLKG
;
A
#
# COMPACT_ATOMS: atom_id res chain seq x y z
N MET A 1 7.95 -25.83 -23.14
CA MET A 1 7.46 -26.49 -21.91
C MET A 1 7.23 -25.41 -20.88
N THR A 2 5.98 -25.02 -20.65
CA THR A 2 5.57 -24.08 -19.62
C THR A 2 5.76 -24.76 -18.27
N PRO A 3 6.44 -24.16 -17.27
CA PRO A 3 6.51 -24.77 -15.95
C PRO A 3 5.10 -24.78 -15.36
N ALA A 4 4.63 -25.95 -14.98
CA ALA A 4 3.41 -26.14 -14.23
C ALA A 4 3.52 -25.37 -12.91
N GLY A 5 2.62 -24.41 -12.68
CA GLY A 5 2.37 -23.86 -11.36
C GLY A 5 2.68 -22.37 -11.14
N ASN A 6 2.64 -21.49 -12.13
CA ASN A 6 2.69 -20.05 -11.83
C ASN A 6 1.28 -19.54 -11.51
N ARG A 7 0.93 -19.59 -10.23
CA ARG A 7 -0.24 -18.94 -9.67
C ARG A 7 0.20 -17.62 -9.05
N ILE A 8 -0.47 -16.54 -9.43
CA ILE A 8 -0.32 -15.22 -8.80
C ILE A 8 -1.52 -15.02 -7.88
N VAL A 9 -1.25 -14.68 -6.63
CA VAL A 9 -2.27 -14.25 -5.67
C VAL A 9 -2.11 -12.77 -5.46
N ALA A 10 -3.18 -12.00 -5.64
CA ALA A 10 -3.15 -10.55 -5.47
C ALA A 10 -4.41 -10.07 -4.74
N ALA A 11 -4.28 -9.06 -3.88
CA ALA A 11 -5.41 -8.34 -3.32
C ALA A 11 -5.69 -7.08 -4.13
N VAL A 12 -6.97 -6.71 -4.21
CA VAL A 12 -7.42 -5.46 -4.86
C VAL A 12 -8.37 -4.73 -3.93
N ASP A 13 -8.32 -3.40 -3.97
CA ASP A 13 -9.23 -2.56 -3.20
C ASP A 13 -9.43 -1.19 -3.84
N GLY A 14 -10.54 -0.55 -3.49
CA GLY A 14 -10.89 0.81 -3.88
C GLY A 14 -11.35 1.62 -2.67
N SER A 15 -10.99 2.88 -2.62
CA SER A 15 -11.36 3.77 -1.52
C SER A 15 -11.88 5.10 -2.05
N SER A 16 -12.85 5.69 -1.34
CA SER A 16 -13.35 7.03 -1.66
C SER A 16 -13.65 7.80 -0.38
N LEU A 17 -13.14 9.03 -0.28
CA LEU A 17 -13.36 9.95 0.84
C LEU A 17 -14.67 10.75 0.68
N GLY A 18 -15.59 10.23 -0.05
CA GLY A 18 -16.93 10.70 -0.38
C GLY A 18 -17.48 9.81 -1.48
N ASN A 19 -18.75 9.87 -1.82
CA ASN A 19 -19.31 8.99 -2.84
C ASN A 19 -20.30 9.72 -3.75
N PRO A 20 -19.82 10.53 -4.75
CA PRO A 20 -18.42 10.70 -5.20
C PRO A 20 -17.57 11.61 -4.33
N GLY A 21 -16.25 11.47 -4.43
CA GLY A 21 -15.23 12.28 -3.76
C GLY A 21 -13.82 11.86 -4.18
N PRO A 22 -12.77 12.41 -3.57
CA PRO A 22 -11.42 11.94 -3.81
C PRO A 22 -11.34 10.44 -3.63
N ALA A 23 -10.82 9.73 -4.63
CA ALA A 23 -10.90 8.28 -4.67
C ALA A 23 -9.58 7.66 -5.15
N GLY A 24 -9.30 6.46 -4.67
CA GLY A 24 -8.12 5.69 -5.04
C GLY A 24 -8.44 4.23 -5.33
N TRP A 25 -7.49 3.58 -5.95
CA TRP A 25 -7.47 2.16 -6.23
C TRP A 25 -6.10 1.59 -5.94
N ALA A 26 -6.02 0.33 -5.58
CA ALA A 26 -4.74 -0.37 -5.44
C ALA A 26 -4.87 -1.86 -5.72
N TRP A 27 -3.78 -2.45 -6.21
CA TRP A 27 -3.57 -3.88 -6.21
C TRP A 27 -2.23 -4.23 -5.58
N VAL A 28 -2.16 -5.37 -4.90
CA VAL A 28 -0.99 -5.83 -4.15
C VAL A 28 -0.80 -7.33 -4.38
N VAL A 29 0.37 -7.73 -4.87
CA VAL A 29 0.86 -9.12 -4.86
C VAL A 29 1.70 -9.35 -3.60
N ASP A 30 2.62 -8.43 -3.33
CA ASP A 30 3.43 -8.39 -2.12
C ASP A 30 3.94 -6.95 -1.87
N ALA A 31 4.78 -6.78 -0.85
CA ALA A 31 5.30 -5.47 -0.47
C ALA A 31 6.21 -4.81 -1.54
N THR A 32 6.68 -5.58 -2.52
CA THR A 32 7.56 -5.11 -3.61
C THR A 32 6.90 -5.13 -4.98
N CYS A 33 5.69 -5.68 -5.07
CA CYS A 33 4.92 -5.81 -6.29
C CYS A 33 3.48 -5.35 -6.04
N TRP A 34 3.25 -4.07 -6.28
CA TRP A 34 1.96 -3.40 -6.10
C TRP A 34 1.88 -2.17 -6.98
N ASP A 35 0.70 -1.65 -7.21
CA ASP A 35 0.49 -0.34 -7.79
C ASP A 35 -0.79 0.28 -7.25
N ALA A 36 -0.85 1.61 -7.29
CA ALA A 36 -1.97 2.38 -6.80
C ALA A 36 -2.10 3.70 -7.56
N GLY A 37 -3.30 4.22 -7.60
CA GLY A 37 -3.61 5.49 -8.24
C GLY A 37 -4.98 5.99 -7.81
N GLY A 38 -5.50 7.01 -8.50
CA GLY A 38 -6.80 7.55 -8.11
C GLY A 38 -7.21 8.77 -8.91
N TRP A 39 -8.17 9.52 -8.35
CA TRP A 39 -8.79 10.70 -8.96
C TRP A 39 -9.23 11.70 -7.90
N GLU A 40 -9.38 12.97 -8.32
CA GLU A 40 -9.98 14.03 -7.50
C GLU A 40 -11.46 13.76 -7.19
N SER A 41 -12.15 13.02 -8.06
CA SER A 41 -13.55 12.64 -7.87
C SER A 41 -13.83 11.27 -8.46
N GLY A 42 -14.27 10.35 -7.62
CA GLY A 42 -14.64 8.98 -7.98
C GLY A 42 -15.56 8.37 -6.93
N THR A 43 -15.99 7.15 -7.17
CA THR A 43 -16.79 6.36 -6.22
C THR A 43 -16.00 5.16 -5.75
N ASN A 44 -16.36 4.60 -4.60
CA ASN A 44 -15.74 3.35 -4.12
C ASN A 44 -15.79 2.25 -5.20
N ASN A 45 -16.94 2.04 -5.80
CA ASN A 45 -17.11 1.03 -6.85
C ASN A 45 -16.25 1.28 -8.11
N LEU A 46 -15.95 2.55 -8.43
CA LEU A 46 -15.00 2.89 -9.50
C LEU A 46 -13.58 2.44 -9.11
N GLY A 47 -13.16 2.72 -7.89
CA GLY A 47 -11.86 2.30 -7.36
C GLY A 47 -11.70 0.78 -7.40
N GLU A 48 -12.66 0.06 -6.85
CA GLU A 48 -12.69 -1.40 -6.80
C GLU A 48 -12.53 -2.07 -8.19
N LEU A 49 -13.33 -1.62 -9.15
CA LEU A 49 -13.26 -2.16 -10.52
C LEU A 49 -11.97 -1.76 -11.23
N THR A 50 -11.45 -0.54 -10.96
CA THR A 50 -10.19 -0.11 -11.54
C THR A 50 -9.00 -0.88 -10.98
N ALA A 51 -8.99 -1.19 -9.69
CA ALA A 51 -7.97 -2.05 -9.09
C ALA A 51 -7.88 -3.41 -9.79
N VAL A 52 -9.03 -4.02 -10.11
CA VAL A 52 -9.08 -5.27 -10.90
C VAL A 52 -8.53 -5.06 -12.31
N LEU A 53 -8.96 -4.00 -13.02
CA LEU A 53 -8.48 -3.72 -14.38
C LEU A 53 -6.99 -3.50 -14.44
N GLU A 54 -6.45 -2.68 -13.54
CA GLU A 54 -5.02 -2.34 -13.54
C GLU A 54 -4.15 -3.55 -13.15
N LEU A 55 -4.61 -4.43 -12.25
CA LEU A 55 -3.96 -5.71 -11.98
C LEU A 55 -3.92 -6.62 -13.22
N LEU A 56 -5.03 -6.71 -13.95
CA LEU A 56 -5.08 -7.49 -15.20
C LEU A 56 -4.11 -6.96 -16.24
N LYS A 57 -4.06 -5.63 -16.44
CA LYS A 57 -3.11 -4.98 -17.36
C LYS A 57 -1.65 -5.17 -16.92
N ALA A 58 -1.37 -5.00 -15.62
CA ALA A 58 -0.03 -5.14 -15.07
C ALA A 58 0.52 -6.57 -15.26
N THR A 59 -0.31 -7.59 -15.00
CA THR A 59 0.07 -9.00 -15.21
C THR A 59 0.24 -9.34 -16.69
N GLU A 60 -0.55 -8.77 -17.61
CA GLU A 60 -0.39 -8.91 -19.04
C GLU A 60 0.93 -8.28 -19.52
N ALA A 61 1.19 -7.03 -19.11
CA ALA A 61 2.41 -6.30 -19.47
C ALA A 61 3.69 -6.98 -18.96
N ALA A 62 3.60 -7.68 -17.82
CA ALA A 62 4.69 -8.46 -17.23
C ALA A 62 4.86 -9.85 -17.86
N GLY A 63 4.03 -10.24 -18.83
CA GLY A 63 4.10 -11.55 -19.48
C GLY A 63 3.45 -12.69 -18.69
N PHE A 64 2.58 -12.39 -17.72
CA PHE A 64 1.89 -13.35 -16.88
C PHE A 64 0.42 -13.57 -17.27
N ALA A 65 0.04 -13.24 -18.51
CA ALA A 65 -1.34 -13.40 -18.99
C ALA A 65 -1.86 -14.84 -18.90
N ASP A 66 -0.96 -15.83 -19.11
CA ASP A 66 -1.28 -17.26 -19.07
C ASP A 66 -1.22 -17.89 -17.68
N CYS A 67 -0.80 -17.11 -16.65
CA CYS A 67 -0.75 -17.60 -15.28
C CYS A 67 -2.15 -17.65 -14.66
N GLU A 68 -2.38 -18.55 -13.73
CA GLU A 68 -3.57 -18.51 -12.85
C GLU A 68 -3.48 -17.25 -12.00
N LEU A 69 -4.47 -16.37 -12.09
CA LEU A 69 -4.58 -15.18 -11.28
C LEU A 69 -5.70 -15.35 -10.25
N HIS A 70 -5.34 -15.38 -8.97
CA HIS A 70 -6.26 -15.47 -7.86
C HIS A 70 -6.39 -14.11 -7.16
N ILE A 71 -7.57 -13.52 -7.23
CA ILE A 71 -7.82 -12.16 -6.75
C ILE A 71 -8.60 -12.20 -5.44
N LEU A 72 -8.01 -11.62 -4.40
CA LEU A 72 -8.65 -11.39 -3.10
C LEU A 72 -9.30 -10.01 -3.13
N ALA A 73 -10.58 -9.93 -2.81
CA ALA A 73 -11.33 -8.67 -2.76
C ALA A 73 -12.38 -8.72 -1.65
N ASP A 74 -12.60 -7.61 -0.96
CA ASP A 74 -13.69 -7.49 0.01
C ASP A 74 -14.96 -6.91 -0.61
N SER A 75 -14.87 -6.40 -1.83
CA SER A 75 -15.99 -5.89 -2.60
C SER A 75 -16.80 -7.01 -3.27
N GLN A 76 -17.88 -7.42 -2.66
CA GLN A 76 -18.82 -8.34 -3.32
C GLN A 76 -19.40 -7.77 -4.62
N TYR A 77 -19.50 -6.44 -4.73
CA TYR A 77 -19.94 -5.78 -5.96
C TYR A 77 -18.92 -6.03 -7.09
N ALA A 78 -17.65 -5.76 -6.88
CA ALA A 78 -16.62 -5.96 -7.90
C ALA A 78 -16.54 -7.44 -8.33
N ILE A 79 -16.52 -8.36 -7.36
CA ILE A 79 -16.53 -9.80 -7.62
C ILE A 79 -17.73 -10.19 -8.49
N ASN A 80 -18.95 -9.80 -8.09
CA ASN A 80 -20.17 -10.16 -8.82
C ASN A 80 -20.20 -9.54 -10.22
N VAL A 81 -19.76 -8.30 -10.38
CA VAL A 81 -19.67 -7.66 -11.70
C VAL A 81 -18.79 -8.48 -12.63
N VAL A 82 -17.57 -8.79 -12.20
CA VAL A 82 -16.55 -9.40 -13.07
C VAL A 82 -16.82 -10.91 -13.28
N SER A 83 -17.16 -11.63 -12.21
CA SER A 83 -17.34 -13.09 -12.30
C SER A 83 -18.70 -13.53 -12.87
N SER A 84 -19.73 -12.68 -12.78
CA SER A 84 -21.10 -13.11 -13.10
C SER A 84 -21.87 -12.10 -13.95
N TRP A 85 -22.06 -10.85 -13.49
CA TRP A 85 -23.07 -9.96 -14.09
C TRP A 85 -22.68 -9.46 -15.48
N MET A 86 -21.40 -9.15 -15.73
CA MET A 86 -20.96 -8.63 -17.03
C MET A 86 -21.25 -9.61 -18.17
N HIS A 87 -21.13 -10.92 -17.94
CA HIS A 87 -21.46 -11.93 -18.94
C HIS A 87 -22.95 -11.90 -19.37
N GLY A 88 -23.81 -11.69 -18.37
CA GLY A 88 -25.25 -11.53 -18.62
C GLY A 88 -25.58 -10.21 -19.31
N TRP A 89 -24.89 -9.13 -18.96
CA TRP A 89 -25.08 -7.83 -19.62
C TRP A 89 -24.55 -7.84 -21.06
N LYS A 90 -23.39 -8.44 -21.31
CA LYS A 90 -22.84 -8.63 -22.66
C LYS A 90 -23.78 -9.37 -23.59
N LYS A 91 -24.38 -10.49 -23.12
CA LYS A 91 -25.39 -11.26 -23.90
C LYS A 91 -26.63 -10.43 -24.24
N ARG A 92 -26.97 -9.41 -23.47
CA ARG A 92 -28.09 -8.49 -23.68
C ARG A 92 -27.69 -7.17 -24.34
N GLY A 93 -26.53 -7.12 -24.99
CA GLY A 93 -26.03 -5.89 -25.61
C GLY A 93 -25.67 -4.80 -24.61
N TRP A 94 -25.09 -5.18 -23.48
CA TRP A 94 -24.67 -4.29 -22.38
C TRP A 94 -25.85 -3.55 -21.73
N ALA A 95 -26.94 -4.27 -21.49
CA ALA A 95 -28.12 -3.75 -20.81
C ALA A 95 -28.50 -4.59 -19.60
N LYS A 96 -28.99 -3.93 -18.55
CA LYS A 96 -29.62 -4.58 -17.40
C LYS A 96 -31.01 -5.13 -17.79
N ALA A 97 -31.48 -6.11 -17.02
CA ALA A 97 -32.82 -6.69 -17.25
C ALA A 97 -33.94 -5.64 -17.09
N ASP A 98 -33.78 -4.69 -16.20
CA ASP A 98 -34.72 -3.58 -15.94
C ASP A 98 -34.49 -2.36 -16.84
N LYS A 99 -33.61 -2.47 -17.83
CA LYS A 99 -33.23 -1.40 -18.79
C LYS A 99 -32.57 -0.20 -18.15
N LYS A 100 -32.24 -0.23 -16.85
CA LYS A 100 -31.47 0.85 -16.22
C LYS A 100 -30.03 0.87 -16.72
N PRO A 101 -29.38 2.04 -16.75
CA PRO A 101 -27.99 2.13 -17.19
C PRO A 101 -27.06 1.34 -16.26
N ILE A 102 -26.03 0.76 -16.86
CA ILE A 102 -24.93 0.12 -16.12
C ILE A 102 -23.95 1.22 -15.71
N LYS A 103 -23.75 1.40 -14.43
CA LYS A 103 -22.70 2.31 -13.92
C LYS A 103 -21.32 1.75 -14.28
N ASN A 104 -20.36 2.62 -14.59
CA ASN A 104 -18.99 2.26 -14.98
C ASN A 104 -18.92 1.31 -16.20
N LEU A 105 -19.84 1.47 -17.15
CA LEU A 105 -19.99 0.54 -18.28
C LEU A 105 -18.70 0.41 -19.10
N GLU A 106 -18.04 1.52 -19.44
CA GLU A 106 -16.81 1.54 -20.23
C GLU A 106 -15.68 0.77 -19.53
N LEU A 107 -15.54 0.97 -18.22
CA LEU A 107 -14.58 0.24 -17.39
C LEU A 107 -14.87 -1.27 -17.36
N ILE A 108 -16.13 -1.65 -17.23
CA ILE A 108 -16.56 -3.06 -17.23
C ILE A 108 -16.32 -3.72 -18.59
N GLN A 109 -16.55 -3.00 -19.69
CA GLN A 109 -16.25 -3.47 -21.03
C GLN A 109 -14.75 -3.67 -21.26
N GLU A 110 -13.93 -2.79 -20.69
CA GLU A 110 -12.47 -2.93 -20.77
C GLU A 110 -11.99 -4.13 -19.93
N ILE A 111 -12.56 -4.35 -18.72
CA ILE A 111 -12.30 -5.57 -17.94
C ILE A 111 -12.67 -6.82 -18.74
N ASP A 112 -13.86 -6.86 -19.37
CA ASP A 112 -14.29 -7.99 -20.19
C ASP A 112 -13.32 -8.27 -21.36
N ARG A 113 -12.74 -7.22 -21.94
CA ARG A 113 -11.76 -7.34 -23.02
C ARG A 113 -10.43 -7.93 -22.53
N VAL A 114 -9.91 -7.44 -21.40
CA VAL A 114 -8.59 -7.82 -20.87
C VAL A 114 -8.61 -9.19 -20.20
N ILE A 115 -9.74 -9.56 -19.56
CA ILE A 115 -9.88 -10.85 -18.87
C ILE A 115 -10.16 -12.03 -19.83
N ALA A 116 -10.51 -11.73 -21.09
CA ALA A 116 -10.90 -12.76 -22.05
C ALA A 116 -9.79 -13.81 -22.27
N GLY A 117 -10.12 -15.08 -22.08
CA GLY A 117 -9.20 -16.21 -22.24
C GLY A 117 -8.24 -16.43 -21.07
N ARG A 118 -8.31 -15.64 -20.03
CA ARG A 118 -7.43 -15.77 -18.85
C ARG A 118 -8.05 -16.66 -17.76
N ASN A 119 -7.19 -17.33 -17.01
CA ASN A 119 -7.60 -18.09 -15.83
C ASN A 119 -7.60 -17.18 -14.60
N VAL A 120 -8.75 -16.55 -14.30
CA VAL A 120 -8.93 -15.62 -13.18
C VAL A 120 -9.97 -16.15 -12.23
N THR A 121 -9.63 -16.22 -10.95
CA THR A 121 -10.52 -16.64 -9.87
C THR A 121 -10.58 -15.54 -8.80
N PHE A 122 -11.73 -15.43 -8.15
CA PHE A 122 -11.95 -14.46 -7.07
C PHE A 122 -12.23 -15.19 -5.77
N GLU A 123 -11.66 -14.67 -4.69
CA GLU A 123 -12.00 -15.04 -3.33
C GLU A 123 -12.45 -13.79 -2.56
N TRP A 124 -13.63 -13.91 -1.94
CA TRP A 124 -14.08 -12.85 -1.06
C TRP A 124 -13.37 -12.95 0.29
N VAL A 125 -12.77 -11.86 0.71
CA VAL A 125 -12.18 -11.70 2.03
C VAL A 125 -12.99 -10.69 2.82
N LYS A 126 -13.05 -10.86 4.13
CA LYS A 126 -13.73 -9.87 4.96
C LYS A 126 -12.83 -8.66 5.13
N GLY A 127 -13.33 -7.48 4.74
CA GLY A 127 -12.61 -6.22 4.94
C GLY A 127 -12.31 -5.97 6.41
N HIS A 128 -11.15 -5.41 6.70
CA HIS A 128 -10.65 -5.06 8.04
C HIS A 128 -10.66 -6.23 9.06
N ALA A 129 -10.39 -7.43 8.58
CA ALA A 129 -10.41 -8.65 9.41
C ALA A 129 -9.03 -9.30 9.58
N GLY A 130 -7.94 -8.55 9.38
CA GLY A 130 -6.57 -9.03 9.59
C GLY A 130 -5.97 -9.73 8.37
N HIS A 131 -6.61 -9.67 7.19
CA HIS A 131 -6.02 -10.22 5.97
C HIS A 131 -4.97 -9.26 5.41
N THR A 132 -3.69 -9.56 5.66
CA THR A 132 -2.55 -8.65 5.42
C THR A 132 -2.53 -8.03 4.02
N MET A 133 -2.77 -8.80 2.96
CA MET A 133 -2.73 -8.27 1.58
C MET A 133 -3.90 -7.34 1.30
N ASN A 134 -5.11 -7.65 1.81
CA ASN A 134 -6.27 -6.80 1.63
C ASN A 134 -6.12 -5.48 2.41
N GLU A 135 -5.57 -5.54 3.62
CA GLU A 135 -5.29 -4.33 4.40
C GLU A 135 -4.24 -3.44 3.75
N LEU A 136 -3.24 -4.03 3.08
CA LEU A 136 -2.28 -3.27 2.29
C LEU A 136 -2.95 -2.60 1.08
N ALA A 137 -3.84 -3.29 0.37
CA ALA A 137 -4.57 -2.73 -0.75
C ALA A 137 -5.49 -1.58 -0.30
N ASP A 138 -6.25 -1.75 0.81
CA ASP A 138 -7.06 -0.67 1.42
C ASP A 138 -6.21 0.55 1.78
N ASN A 139 -5.07 0.34 2.45
CA ASN A 139 -4.18 1.43 2.85
C ASN A 139 -3.64 2.21 1.64
N PHE A 140 -3.23 1.53 0.56
CA PHE A 140 -2.75 2.20 -0.64
C PHE A 140 -3.86 2.92 -1.40
N ALA A 141 -5.03 2.30 -1.57
CA ALA A 141 -6.17 2.93 -2.21
C ALA A 141 -6.62 4.18 -1.44
N ARG A 142 -6.72 4.08 -0.11
CA ARG A 142 -7.04 5.20 0.77
C ARG A 142 -5.97 6.29 0.71
N GLY A 143 -4.68 5.92 0.79
CA GLY A 143 -3.58 6.88 0.69
C GLY A 143 -3.64 7.68 -0.60
N CYS A 144 -3.96 7.05 -1.75
CA CYS A 144 -4.16 7.77 -3.00
C CYS A 144 -5.34 8.73 -2.93
N ALA A 145 -6.46 8.35 -2.33
CA ALA A 145 -7.61 9.24 -2.14
C ALA A 145 -7.26 10.44 -1.26
N GLU A 146 -6.48 10.24 -0.20
CA GLU A 146 -6.00 11.29 0.71
C GLU A 146 -5.03 12.26 0.01
N GLU A 147 -4.12 11.74 -0.86
CA GLU A 147 -3.25 12.59 -1.67
C GLU A 147 -4.06 13.49 -2.61
N TYR A 148 -5.06 12.94 -3.32
CA TYR A 148 -5.95 13.75 -4.16
C TYR A 148 -6.79 14.75 -3.36
N GLN A 149 -7.24 14.38 -2.17
CA GLN A 149 -7.92 15.32 -1.26
C GLN A 149 -7.02 16.50 -0.87
N ALA A 150 -5.73 16.25 -0.74
CA ALA A 150 -4.73 17.27 -0.44
C ALA A 150 -4.23 18.02 -1.69
N GLY A 151 -4.81 17.78 -2.87
CA GLY A 151 -4.40 18.41 -4.13
C GLY A 151 -3.06 17.91 -4.67
N ARG A 152 -2.61 16.74 -4.26
CA ARG A 152 -1.37 16.11 -4.72
C ARG A 152 -1.66 14.89 -5.58
N ILE A 153 -0.74 14.56 -6.49
CA ILE A 153 -0.79 13.35 -7.30
C ILE A 153 0.01 12.26 -6.56
N PRO A 154 -0.61 11.12 -6.21
CA PRO A 154 0.09 10.01 -5.57
C PRO A 154 1.19 9.45 -6.47
N LYS A 155 2.26 8.94 -5.86
CA LYS A 155 3.30 8.22 -6.60
C LYS A 155 2.80 6.81 -6.94
N PRO A 156 3.00 6.34 -8.17
CA PRO A 156 2.69 4.97 -8.56
C PRO A 156 3.56 3.97 -7.79
N GLY A 157 3.08 2.74 -7.69
CA GLY A 157 3.84 1.64 -7.14
C GLY A 157 4.95 1.14 -8.08
N PRO A 158 5.79 0.21 -7.61
CA PRO A 158 6.88 -0.37 -8.40
C PRO A 158 6.39 -1.28 -9.53
N GLY A 159 5.15 -1.75 -9.48
CA GLY A 159 4.63 -2.72 -10.44
C GLY A 159 5.33 -4.08 -10.36
N PHE A 160 5.23 -4.88 -11.43
CA PHE A 160 6.01 -6.11 -11.58
C PHE A 160 7.44 -5.79 -12.01
N ALA A 161 8.43 -6.43 -11.39
CA ALA A 161 9.84 -6.26 -11.73
C ALA A 161 10.08 -6.59 -13.22
N GLY A 162 10.63 -5.62 -13.98
CA GLY A 162 10.89 -5.77 -15.41
C GLY A 162 9.82 -5.21 -16.35
N SER A 163 8.64 -4.86 -15.87
CA SER A 163 7.68 -4.05 -16.60
C SER A 163 8.13 -2.59 -16.53
N GLY A 164 9.00 -2.16 -17.43
CA GLY A 164 9.46 -0.76 -17.51
C GLY A 164 8.26 0.17 -17.55
N GLY A 165 8.11 0.95 -16.49
CA GLY A 165 6.97 1.84 -16.26
C GLY A 165 6.63 2.71 -17.47
N LYS A 166 5.62 2.31 -18.20
CA LYS A 166 4.83 3.24 -18.99
C LYS A 166 3.64 3.63 -18.12
N THR A 167 3.79 4.74 -17.44
CA THR A 167 2.68 5.45 -16.82
C THR A 167 1.54 5.55 -17.84
N PRO A 168 0.35 5.02 -17.59
CA PRO A 168 -0.80 5.38 -18.42
C PRO A 168 -1.04 6.87 -18.20
N ALA A 169 -0.97 7.63 -19.27
CA ALA A 169 -1.29 9.04 -19.27
C ALA A 169 -2.67 9.24 -18.63
N SER A 170 -2.71 10.17 -17.69
CA SER A 170 -3.92 10.74 -17.11
C SER A 170 -4.99 10.94 -18.21
N GLN A 171 -5.97 10.06 -18.24
CA GLN A 171 -7.12 10.27 -19.11
C GLN A 171 -7.97 11.36 -18.48
N SER A 172 -7.84 12.55 -19.02
CA SER A 172 -8.79 13.62 -18.77
C SER A 172 -10.15 13.19 -19.32
N ASN A 173 -11.01 12.69 -18.44
CA ASN A 173 -12.41 12.50 -18.79
C ASN A 173 -13.04 13.87 -19.03
N LYS A 174 -13.37 14.12 -20.28
CA LYS A 174 -14.30 15.19 -20.65
C LYS A 174 -15.64 14.89 -20.00
N THR A 175 -15.99 15.70 -19.03
CA THR A 175 -17.32 15.76 -18.45
C THR A 175 -18.32 16.09 -19.53
N SER A 176 -19.22 15.17 -19.84
CA SER A 176 -20.50 15.49 -20.46
C SER A 176 -21.46 15.95 -19.37
N ASP A 177 -21.82 17.17 -19.50
CA ASP A 177 -22.80 17.99 -18.84
C ASP A 177 -24.16 17.29 -18.68
N PHE A 178 -24.66 17.21 -17.45
CA PHE A 178 -26.08 17.16 -17.15
C PHE A 178 -26.32 17.98 -15.89
N GLY A 179 -26.95 19.15 -16.13
CA GLY A 179 -27.38 20.12 -15.17
C GLY A 179 -28.35 19.56 -14.11
N ASP A 180 -28.24 20.20 -13.05
CA ASP A 180 -28.96 21.24 -12.33
C ASP A 180 -29.97 20.72 -11.29
N ASP A 181 -29.86 21.17 -10.15
CA ASP A 181 -30.62 22.01 -9.21
C ASP A 181 -30.44 21.58 -7.75
N SER A 182 -29.90 22.40 -7.02
CA SER A 182 -30.38 23.31 -5.98
C SER A 182 -29.44 23.53 -4.80
N ALA A 183 -29.29 24.78 -4.57
CA ALA A 183 -28.48 25.42 -3.54
C ALA A 183 -28.87 25.04 -2.11
N SER A 184 -27.85 24.95 -1.24
CA SER A 184 -27.93 25.68 0.03
C SER A 184 -26.52 25.87 0.61
N ALA A 185 -26.19 27.11 0.84
CA ALA A 185 -25.00 27.60 1.48
C ALA A 185 -25.06 27.37 2.99
N VAL A 186 -23.92 26.93 3.60
CA VAL A 186 -23.52 27.37 4.94
C VAL A 186 -22.00 27.24 5.13
N ALA A 187 -21.38 28.41 5.27
CA ALA A 187 -20.24 28.83 6.08
C ALA A 187 -19.07 27.86 6.39
N LYS A 188 -17.90 28.33 5.96
CA LYS A 188 -16.57 28.05 6.55
C LYS A 188 -16.53 28.41 8.05
N PRO A 189 -15.67 27.76 8.81
CA PRO A 189 -14.63 28.51 9.49
C PRO A 189 -13.22 28.08 9.11
N ALA A 190 -12.40 29.08 8.93
CA ALA A 190 -10.96 28.99 8.87
C ALA A 190 -10.42 28.60 10.24
N VAL A 191 -9.48 27.65 10.28
CA VAL A 191 -8.58 27.49 11.43
C VAL A 191 -7.17 27.31 10.91
N SER A 192 -6.34 28.14 11.47
CA SER A 192 -4.93 28.40 11.28
C SER A 192 -4.01 27.22 11.62
N SER A 193 -2.91 27.17 10.87
CA SER A 193 -1.52 26.96 11.27
C SER A 193 -1.14 25.84 12.24
N SER A 194 -0.20 25.02 11.75
CA SER A 194 0.95 24.46 12.48
C SER A 194 0.66 23.65 13.74
N ASP A 195 0.76 22.33 13.58
CA ASP A 195 1.37 21.55 14.65
C ASP A 195 2.15 20.40 14.03
N SER A 196 3.48 20.59 14.04
CA SER A 196 4.44 19.51 13.92
C SER A 196 4.38 18.73 15.23
N SER A 197 3.58 17.67 15.28
CA SER A 197 3.55 16.79 16.45
C SER A 197 4.82 15.96 16.49
N PHE A 198 5.81 16.50 17.18
CA PHE A 198 6.99 15.81 17.67
C PHE A 198 6.57 14.56 18.48
N MET A 199 7.27 13.46 18.23
CA MET A 199 7.21 12.22 18.99
C MET A 199 7.38 12.50 20.50
N GLU A 200 6.33 12.32 21.29
CA GLU A 200 6.48 12.24 22.76
C GLU A 200 6.98 10.84 23.14
N MET A 201 8.25 10.75 23.46
CA MET A 201 8.85 9.57 24.09
C MET A 201 8.75 9.68 25.60
N ARG A 202 7.98 8.79 26.21
CA ARG A 202 8.03 8.62 27.68
C ARG A 202 9.14 7.68 28.06
N ASP A 203 10.07 8.20 28.85
CA ASP A 203 11.21 7.50 29.46
C ASP A 203 10.74 6.67 30.67
N GLY A 204 11.02 5.38 30.63
CA GLY A 204 10.82 4.48 31.76
C GLY A 204 11.88 3.38 31.73
N MET A 205 12.81 3.43 32.64
CA MET A 205 14.07 2.68 32.65
C MET A 205 14.02 1.48 33.57
N GLU A 206 14.35 0.28 33.06
CA GLU A 206 14.89 -0.82 33.86
C GLU A 206 16.14 -1.40 33.18
N MET A 207 17.21 -1.46 33.95
CA MET A 207 18.54 -1.84 33.48
C MET A 207 18.77 -3.36 33.55
N ARG A 208 19.34 -3.94 32.48
CA ARG A 208 20.23 -5.09 32.57
C ARG A 208 21.63 -4.64 32.16
N GLU A 209 22.58 -4.85 33.05
CA GLU A 209 23.98 -4.43 32.93
C GLU A 209 24.69 -5.19 31.79
N GLY A 210 25.49 -4.46 30.98
CA GLY A 210 26.39 -5.04 30.00
C GLY A 210 26.71 -4.22 28.75
N CYS A 211 26.04 -3.11 28.49
CA CYS A 211 26.40 -2.19 27.39
C CYS A 211 26.68 -0.81 27.98
N GLY A 212 27.85 -0.25 27.73
CA GLY A 212 28.19 1.10 28.18
C GLY A 212 27.08 2.08 27.79
N SER A 213 26.68 2.95 28.71
CA SER A 213 25.58 3.92 28.55
C SER A 213 25.65 4.73 27.25
N ASP A 214 26.85 4.97 26.77
CA ASP A 214 27.16 5.75 25.58
C ASP A 214 26.78 4.99 24.27
N ASN A 215 27.10 3.72 24.16
CA ASN A 215 26.78 2.91 22.98
C ASN A 215 25.27 2.66 22.82
N ARG A 216 24.56 2.49 23.93
CA ARG A 216 23.11 2.33 23.91
C ARG A 216 22.40 3.61 23.45
N SER A 217 22.85 4.77 23.93
CA SER A 217 22.28 6.05 23.53
C SER A 217 22.50 6.31 22.03
N ARG A 218 23.69 6.00 21.51
CA ARG A 218 24.00 6.11 20.07
C ARG A 218 23.15 5.16 19.21
N LEU A 219 22.91 3.94 19.66
CA LEU A 219 22.07 2.98 18.97
C LEU A 219 20.63 3.46 18.88
N ILE A 220 20.05 3.93 19.97
CA ILE A 220 18.70 4.48 20.01
C ILE A 220 18.59 5.70 19.09
N GLU A 221 19.61 6.56 19.08
CA GLU A 221 19.63 7.74 18.20
C GLU A 221 19.70 7.34 16.73
N ASN A 222 20.55 6.38 16.36
CA ASN A 222 20.62 5.88 14.99
C ASN A 222 19.30 5.20 14.56
N GLU A 223 18.65 4.44 15.45
CA GLU A 223 17.33 3.86 15.18
C GLU A 223 16.27 4.94 14.97
N LYS A 224 16.27 6.01 15.74
CA LYS A 224 15.36 7.14 15.54
C LYS A 224 15.58 7.82 14.20
N VAL A 225 16.83 8.06 13.82
CA VAL A 225 17.15 8.64 12.51
C VAL A 225 16.71 7.72 11.38
N PHE A 226 16.96 6.42 11.51
CA PHE A 226 16.47 5.43 10.56
C PHE A 226 14.95 5.48 10.41
N LEU A 227 14.23 5.43 11.51
CA LEU A 227 12.76 5.46 11.52
C LEU A 227 12.21 6.74 10.91
N THR A 228 12.77 7.91 11.29
CA THR A 228 12.34 9.19 10.74
C THR A 228 12.52 9.21 9.22
N ALA A 229 13.71 8.82 8.74
CA ALA A 229 14.01 8.80 7.32
C ALA A 229 13.17 7.75 6.56
N TRP A 230 12.97 6.59 7.18
CA TRP A 230 12.18 5.51 6.58
C TRP A 230 10.70 5.87 6.47
N LEU A 231 10.10 6.39 7.55
CA LEU A 231 8.69 6.83 7.55
C LEU A 231 8.45 8.03 6.64
N ALA A 232 9.45 8.90 6.46
CA ALA A 232 9.38 10.04 5.54
C ALA A 232 9.77 9.71 4.09
N GLY A 233 10.27 8.50 3.82
CA GLY A 233 10.76 8.11 2.48
C GLY A 233 12.04 8.84 2.05
N GLU A 234 12.88 9.28 3.00
CA GLU A 234 14.11 10.03 2.75
C GLU A 234 15.26 9.11 2.34
N SER A 235 15.27 8.64 1.08
CA SER A 235 16.27 7.71 0.55
C SER A 235 17.71 8.20 0.67
N SER A 236 17.96 9.50 0.67
CA SER A 236 19.32 10.08 0.82
C SER A 236 19.90 9.85 2.22
N VAL A 237 19.07 9.94 3.25
CA VAL A 237 19.47 9.67 4.64
C VAL A 237 19.63 8.17 4.86
N LEU A 238 18.70 7.36 4.34
CA LEU A 238 18.77 5.90 4.44
C LEU A 238 20.08 5.35 3.86
N LYS A 239 20.52 5.83 2.70
CA LYS A 239 21.80 5.42 2.07
C LYS A 239 23.04 5.68 2.93
N GLN A 240 22.98 6.58 3.92
CA GLN A 240 24.09 6.88 4.79
C GLN A 240 24.20 5.99 6.03
N ILE A 241 23.07 5.36 6.41
CA ILE A 241 22.96 4.61 7.66
C ILE A 241 22.64 3.13 7.46
N VAL A 242 22.20 2.75 6.26
CA VAL A 242 21.86 1.37 5.90
C VAL A 242 23.02 0.77 5.11
N ALA A 243 23.41 -0.44 5.47
CA ALA A 243 24.44 -1.18 4.73
C ALA A 243 23.92 -1.51 3.31
N PRO A 244 24.81 -1.55 2.29
CA PRO A 244 24.40 -1.85 0.91
C PRO A 244 23.76 -3.23 0.74
N ASP A 245 24.11 -4.17 1.59
CA ASP A 245 23.62 -5.55 1.65
C ASP A 245 22.60 -5.78 2.75
N CYS A 246 22.04 -4.70 3.31
CA CYS A 246 21.02 -4.77 4.33
C CYS A 246 19.85 -5.64 3.86
N THR A 247 19.41 -6.55 4.71
CA THR A 247 18.26 -7.39 4.44
C THR A 247 17.04 -6.87 5.21
N ARG A 248 15.88 -6.86 4.54
CA ARG A 248 14.60 -6.58 5.16
C ARG A 248 13.67 -7.78 5.08
N VAL A 249 13.16 -8.19 6.22
CA VAL A 249 12.10 -9.22 6.31
C VAL A 249 10.76 -8.53 6.52
N TRP A 250 9.89 -8.70 5.55
CA TRP A 250 8.55 -8.16 5.56
C TRP A 250 7.57 -9.04 6.37
N PRO A 251 6.41 -8.52 6.80
CA PRO A 251 5.43 -9.28 7.58
C PRO A 251 4.97 -10.60 6.93
N ASN A 252 5.01 -10.67 5.61
CA ASN A 252 4.66 -11.87 4.84
C ASN A 252 5.82 -12.88 4.69
N GLY A 253 6.98 -12.61 5.33
CA GLY A 253 8.17 -13.44 5.26
C GLY A 253 9.08 -13.18 4.05
N ASN A 254 8.70 -12.28 3.15
CA ASN A 254 9.57 -11.90 2.02
C ASN A 254 10.83 -11.21 2.51
N VAL A 255 11.95 -11.49 1.85
CA VAL A 255 13.25 -10.88 2.13
C VAL A 255 13.66 -10.03 0.94
N THR A 256 13.96 -8.75 1.19
CA THR A 256 14.46 -7.81 0.18
C THR A 256 15.75 -7.17 0.65
N THR A 257 16.51 -6.58 -0.28
CA THR A 257 17.69 -5.75 0.00
C THR A 257 17.38 -4.26 -0.02
N THR A 258 16.12 -3.90 -0.20
CA THR A 258 15.66 -2.50 -0.17
C THR A 258 14.75 -2.27 1.03
N LEU A 259 14.78 -1.07 1.58
CA LEU A 259 13.88 -0.61 2.64
C LEU A 259 12.65 0.12 2.09
N GLU A 260 12.57 0.26 0.76
CA GLU A 260 11.43 0.87 0.10
C GLU A 260 10.21 -0.05 0.20
N GLY A 261 9.09 0.50 0.62
CA GLY A 261 7.85 -0.24 0.79
C GLY A 261 6.88 0.51 1.68
N PRO A 262 5.70 -0.05 1.92
CA PRO A 262 4.68 0.61 2.70
C PRO A 262 5.15 0.85 4.13
N VAL A 263 5.00 2.10 4.55
CA VAL A 263 5.25 2.51 5.94
C VAL A 263 3.93 2.98 6.55
N PRO A 264 3.66 2.65 7.83
CA PRO A 264 2.43 3.10 8.46
C PRO A 264 2.46 4.60 8.67
N LEU A 265 1.35 5.28 8.34
CA LEU A 265 1.15 6.68 8.65
C LEU A 265 0.80 6.84 10.14
N ASP A 266 1.24 7.94 10.74
CA ASP A 266 0.98 8.28 12.16
C ASP A 266 1.42 7.18 13.15
N ALA A 267 2.51 6.49 12.85
CA ALA A 267 3.03 5.43 13.69
C ALA A 267 3.56 5.97 15.03
N LYS A 268 3.06 5.40 16.12
CA LYS A 268 3.59 5.63 17.48
C LYS A 268 4.52 4.49 17.87
N ILE A 269 5.70 4.83 18.33
CA ILE A 269 6.75 3.87 18.68
C ILE A 269 6.79 3.69 20.18
N SER A 270 6.85 2.44 20.63
CA SER A 270 7.02 2.12 22.04
C SER A 270 8.48 2.26 22.48
N ARG A 271 8.73 1.98 23.74
CA ARG A 271 10.10 1.89 24.29
C ARG A 271 10.97 0.92 23.50
N MET A 272 12.15 1.39 23.06
CA MET A 272 13.16 0.58 22.41
C MET A 272 13.94 -0.25 23.42
N THR A 273 14.13 -1.52 23.14
CA THR A 273 15.01 -2.43 23.91
C THR A 273 16.24 -2.69 23.07
N VAL A 274 17.42 -2.50 23.66
CA VAL A 274 18.71 -2.77 23.02
C VAL A 274 19.34 -3.98 23.70
N THR A 275 19.76 -4.96 22.90
CA THR A 275 20.39 -6.21 23.37
C THR A 275 21.67 -6.46 22.57
N PRO A 276 22.83 -6.66 23.20
CA PRO A 276 24.05 -7.03 22.48
C PRO A 276 23.94 -8.45 21.92
N ALA A 277 24.49 -8.68 20.72
CA ALA A 277 24.52 -9.95 20.02
C ALA A 277 25.86 -10.14 19.30
N GLY A 278 26.88 -10.57 20.02
CA GLY A 278 28.27 -10.63 19.52
C GLY A 278 28.83 -9.24 19.25
N SER A 279 29.26 -8.98 18.00
CA SER A 279 29.71 -7.66 17.53
C SER A 279 28.56 -6.74 17.14
N ALA A 280 27.33 -7.27 17.01
CA ALA A 280 26.15 -6.54 16.62
C ALA A 280 25.26 -6.16 17.81
N TRP A 281 24.25 -5.36 17.57
CA TRP A 281 23.19 -5.00 18.52
C TRP A 281 21.83 -5.18 17.89
N LEU A 282 20.89 -5.71 18.68
CA LEU A 282 19.50 -5.84 18.34
C LEU A 282 18.72 -4.71 18.99
N VAL A 283 17.97 -3.96 18.17
CA VAL A 283 17.03 -2.95 18.64
C VAL A 283 15.63 -3.45 18.36
N ARG A 284 14.83 -3.62 19.41
CA ARG A 284 13.44 -4.10 19.31
C ARG A 284 12.49 -3.10 19.92
N TYR A 285 11.35 -2.87 19.23
CA TYR A 285 10.26 -2.00 19.70
C TYR A 285 8.94 -2.42 19.08
N GLU A 286 7.85 -1.87 19.61
CA GLU A 286 6.53 -1.97 18.98
C GLU A 286 6.24 -0.68 18.23
N MET A 287 5.65 -0.82 17.06
CA MET A 287 5.07 0.27 16.30
C MET A 287 3.55 0.10 16.27
N ARG A 288 2.79 1.17 16.53
CA ARG A 288 1.33 1.17 16.53
C ARG A 288 0.83 2.31 15.69
N TRP A 289 -0.17 2.04 14.87
CA TRP A 289 -0.87 3.03 14.06
C TRP A 289 -2.38 2.80 14.17
N LYS A 290 -3.19 3.64 13.54
CA LYS A 290 -4.66 3.63 13.68
C LYS A 290 -5.28 2.24 13.52
N ASN A 291 -4.79 1.45 12.58
CA ASN A 291 -5.41 0.18 12.18
C ASN A 291 -4.51 -1.04 12.41
N GLY A 292 -3.42 -0.94 13.17
CA GLY A 292 -2.55 -2.08 13.39
C GLY A 292 -1.40 -1.85 14.34
N ALA A 293 -0.65 -2.89 14.56
CA ALA A 293 0.59 -2.85 15.32
C ALA A 293 1.59 -3.89 14.80
N SER A 294 2.87 -3.60 14.97
CA SER A 294 3.96 -4.52 14.65
C SER A 294 4.98 -4.59 15.77
N VAL A 295 5.79 -5.61 15.72
CA VAL A 295 7.08 -5.68 16.41
C VAL A 295 8.15 -5.52 15.38
N GLU A 296 9.01 -4.53 15.59
CA GLU A 296 10.16 -4.25 14.75
C GLU A 296 11.43 -4.77 15.41
N LEU A 297 12.32 -5.31 14.60
CA LEU A 297 13.65 -5.75 14.99
C LEU A 297 14.67 -5.21 14.00
N SER A 298 15.61 -4.41 14.48
CA SER A 298 16.74 -3.92 13.73
C SER A 298 18.04 -4.53 14.24
N VAL A 299 18.93 -4.89 13.31
CA VAL A 299 20.30 -5.34 13.63
C VAL A 299 21.28 -4.29 13.15
N TRP A 300 22.09 -3.81 14.07
CA TRP A 300 23.11 -2.79 13.84
C TRP A 300 24.51 -3.34 14.06
N GLU A 301 25.41 -3.08 13.13
CA GLU A 301 26.82 -3.48 13.22
C GLU A 301 27.74 -2.27 13.17
N PRO A 302 28.96 -2.40 13.75
CA PRO A 302 30.01 -1.39 13.60
C PRO A 302 30.29 -1.12 12.12
N SER A 303 30.45 0.16 11.77
CA SER A 303 30.72 0.60 10.40
C SER A 303 31.63 1.82 10.42
N GLU A 304 32.38 2.01 9.33
CA GLU A 304 33.24 3.19 9.12
C GLU A 304 32.48 4.43 8.65
N ASN A 305 31.14 4.37 8.56
CA ASN A 305 30.35 5.54 8.22
C ASN A 305 30.42 6.63 9.30
N SER A 306 29.95 7.83 8.99
CA SER A 306 30.00 9.00 9.88
C SER A 306 29.30 8.80 11.23
N ARG A 307 28.44 7.77 11.34
CA ARG A 307 27.69 7.43 12.55
C ARG A 307 28.30 6.27 13.33
N GLY A 308 29.30 5.57 12.76
CA GLY A 308 30.01 4.44 13.37
C GLY A 308 29.20 3.14 13.46
N LEU A 309 27.98 3.12 12.91
CA LEU A 309 27.05 1.99 12.90
C LEU A 309 26.27 1.96 11.59
N SER A 310 26.02 0.77 11.04
CA SER A 310 25.13 0.55 9.91
C SER A 310 24.03 -0.43 10.25
N LEU A 311 22.83 -0.18 9.76
CA LEU A 311 21.71 -1.12 9.77
C LEU A 311 21.97 -2.21 8.75
N VAL A 312 22.08 -3.45 9.19
CA VAL A 312 22.36 -4.62 8.33
C VAL A 312 21.15 -5.52 8.16
N HIS A 313 20.17 -5.41 9.06
CA HIS A 313 18.93 -6.18 8.98
C HIS A 313 17.77 -5.43 9.64
N HIS A 314 16.59 -5.53 9.04
CA HIS A 314 15.36 -5.02 9.63
C HIS A 314 14.21 -5.99 9.37
N GLN A 315 13.46 -6.30 10.41
CA GLN A 315 12.32 -7.22 10.36
C GLN A 315 11.08 -6.59 10.95
N THR A 316 9.97 -6.70 10.23
CA THR A 316 8.64 -6.33 10.70
C THR A 316 7.79 -7.57 10.94
N THR A 317 7.18 -7.69 12.11
CA THR A 317 6.23 -8.76 12.45
C THR A 317 4.92 -8.13 12.90
N LEU A 318 3.83 -8.33 12.17
CA LEU A 318 2.52 -7.81 12.55
C LEU A 318 2.03 -8.48 13.83
N LYS A 319 1.35 -7.71 14.67
CA LYS A 319 0.59 -8.23 15.80
C LYS A 319 -0.83 -8.52 15.34
N GLY A 320 -1.25 -9.76 15.50
CA GLY A 320 -2.63 -10.18 15.28
C GLY A 320 -3.60 -9.58 16.30
#